data_dc9e82d39734b064b72f747b28f27963
#
_entry.id   dc9e82d39734b064b72f747b28f27963
#
_cell.length_a   1.000
_cell.length_b   1.000
_cell.length_c   1.000
_cell.angle_alpha   90.00
_cell.angle_beta   90.00
_cell.angle_gamma   90.00
#
_symmetry.space_group_name_H-M   'P 1'
#
loop_
_entity.id
_entity.type
_entity.pdbx_description
1 polymer ?
#
loop_
_entity_poly.entity_id
_entity_poly.type
_entity_poly.pdbx_seq_one_letter_code
_entity_poly.pdbx_strand_id
1 'polypeptide(L)'
;IGKCRYGLMLGDDGMVIDDGVTTRLGENHYIMTTTTGNAASVMSKLEDWLQTEWPELKVFLTSVTEQYATISINGPQSNNLMKKLCENEDFSQDNFPHMSFKNIEIYGINCRVMRISFTGELCYEINIPSSYGKALWSKCFELGKEYNITPYGTEAMHVLRAEKGFIIVGQETDGSVTPI
;
A
#
# COMPACT_ATOMS: atom_id res chain seq x y z
N ILE A 1 7.26 2.34 15.05
CA ILE A 1 7.15 1.08 14.28
C ILE A 1 5.67 0.75 14.11
N GLY A 2 5.29 0.09 13.02
CA GLY A 2 3.91 -0.32 12.77
C GLY A 2 2.96 0.79 12.26
N LYS A 3 3.47 1.97 11.93
CA LYS A 3 2.67 3.09 11.42
C LYS A 3 2.93 3.34 9.95
N CYS A 4 1.84 3.65 9.24
CA CYS A 4 1.84 4.10 7.85
C CYS A 4 1.63 5.62 7.80
N ARG A 5 2.21 6.29 6.80
CA ARG A 5 2.02 7.71 6.53
C ARG A 5 1.86 7.92 5.03
N TYR A 6 0.76 8.51 4.65
CA TYR A 6 0.61 9.04 3.31
C TYR A 6 1.45 10.31 3.16
N GLY A 7 2.05 10.51 2.02
CA GLY A 7 2.84 11.68 1.71
C GLY A 7 2.90 11.95 0.22
N LEU A 8 3.15 13.20 -0.11
CA LEU A 8 3.41 13.67 -1.47
C LEU A 8 4.91 13.77 -1.70
N MET A 9 5.34 13.49 -2.90
CA MET A 9 6.68 13.75 -3.40
C MET A 9 6.61 14.96 -4.31
N LEU A 10 7.43 15.96 -4.02
CA LEU A 10 7.42 17.24 -4.73
C LEU A 10 8.70 17.42 -5.52
N GLY A 11 8.60 18.10 -6.65
CA GLY A 11 9.74 18.66 -7.35
C GLY A 11 10.33 19.87 -6.62
N ASP A 12 11.48 20.36 -7.09
CA ASP A 12 12.13 21.55 -6.55
C ASP A 12 11.29 22.82 -6.75
N ASP A 13 10.37 22.76 -7.68
CA ASP A 13 9.36 23.79 -7.97
C ASP A 13 8.11 23.70 -7.07
N GLY A 14 8.05 22.69 -6.18
CA GLY A 14 6.93 22.43 -5.29
C GLY A 14 5.74 21.72 -5.94
N MET A 15 5.85 21.34 -7.22
CA MET A 15 4.80 20.59 -7.91
C MET A 15 4.78 19.11 -7.51
N VAL A 16 3.58 18.51 -7.53
CA VAL A 16 3.42 17.09 -7.19
C VAL A 16 3.98 16.21 -8.31
N ILE A 17 4.95 15.39 -8.00
CA ILE A 17 5.54 14.41 -8.93
C ILE A 17 5.07 12.99 -8.67
N ASP A 18 4.77 12.63 -7.42
CA ASP A 18 4.18 11.36 -7.02
C ASP A 18 3.59 11.45 -5.61
N ASP A 19 2.92 10.39 -5.21
CA ASP A 19 2.43 10.17 -3.86
C ASP A 19 2.68 8.73 -3.41
N GLY A 20 2.40 8.45 -2.16
CA GLY A 20 2.48 7.09 -1.68
C GLY A 20 2.37 6.96 -0.17
N VAL A 21 2.53 5.73 0.29
CA VAL A 21 2.47 5.40 1.71
C VAL A 21 3.82 4.89 2.18
N THR A 22 4.41 5.59 3.14
CA THR A 22 5.62 5.13 3.83
C THR A 22 5.23 4.44 5.13
N THR A 23 5.71 3.21 5.29
CA THR A 23 5.45 2.36 6.46
C THR A 23 6.74 2.09 7.22
N ARG A 24 6.76 2.33 8.52
CA ARG A 24 7.90 2.03 9.38
C ARG A 24 7.83 0.59 9.87
N LEU A 25 8.63 -0.28 9.26
CA LEU A 25 8.70 -1.72 9.56
C LEU A 25 9.54 -2.02 10.81
N GLY A 26 10.58 -1.24 11.04
CA GLY A 26 11.51 -1.40 12.14
C GLY A 26 12.09 -0.05 12.59
N GLU A 27 13.07 -0.08 13.48
CA GLU A 27 13.69 1.15 13.99
C GLU A 27 14.28 1.99 12.85
N ASN A 28 15.04 1.35 11.97
CA ASN A 28 15.71 1.95 10.81
C ASN A 28 15.31 1.25 9.50
N HIS A 29 14.10 0.67 9.44
CA HIS A 29 13.63 -0.06 8.28
C HIS A 29 12.25 0.46 7.86
N TYR A 30 12.16 0.87 6.60
CA TYR A 30 10.95 1.44 6.01
C TYR A 30 10.63 0.76 4.69
N ILE A 31 9.37 0.74 4.33
CA ILE A 31 8.92 0.46 2.96
C ILE A 31 8.09 1.66 2.48
N MET A 32 8.31 2.05 1.25
CA MET A 32 7.56 3.11 0.59
C MET A 32 6.87 2.50 -0.63
N THR A 33 5.59 2.77 -0.78
CA THR A 33 4.85 2.49 -2.00
C THR A 33 4.70 3.79 -2.78
N THR A 34 4.65 3.69 -4.11
CA THR A 34 4.51 4.82 -5.04
C THR A 34 3.51 4.44 -6.13
N THR A 35 3.16 5.36 -7.01
CA THR A 35 2.46 5.01 -8.25
C THR A 35 3.28 3.99 -9.03
N THR A 36 2.66 2.88 -9.43
CA THR A 36 3.37 1.76 -10.09
C THR A 36 4.15 2.20 -11.31
N GLY A 37 3.54 3.01 -12.19
CA GLY A 37 4.19 3.48 -13.41
C GLY A 37 5.33 4.46 -13.17
N ASN A 38 5.43 5.05 -11.98
CA ASN A 38 6.43 6.06 -11.64
C ASN A 38 7.50 5.54 -10.65
N ALA A 39 7.39 4.30 -10.21
CA ALA A 39 8.27 3.73 -9.19
C ALA A 39 9.77 3.79 -9.56
N ALA A 40 10.09 3.54 -10.83
CA ALA A 40 11.47 3.62 -11.32
C ALA A 40 12.01 5.06 -11.28
N SER A 41 11.20 6.05 -11.66
CA SER A 41 11.59 7.46 -11.62
C SER A 41 11.81 7.95 -10.20
N VAL A 42 10.92 7.56 -9.27
CA VAL A 42 11.07 7.89 -7.84
C VAL A 42 12.34 7.26 -7.28
N MET A 43 12.59 5.99 -7.58
CA MET A 43 13.81 5.31 -7.14
C MET A 43 15.06 6.02 -7.65
N SER A 44 15.12 6.34 -8.94
CA SER A 44 16.24 7.06 -9.55
C SER A 44 16.47 8.43 -8.91
N LYS A 45 15.40 9.16 -8.59
CA LYS A 45 15.51 10.47 -7.93
C LYS A 45 16.05 10.34 -6.49
N LEU A 46 15.61 9.34 -5.75
CA LEU A 46 16.12 9.08 -4.39
C LEU A 46 17.61 8.67 -4.41
N GLU A 47 18.01 7.86 -5.40
CA GLU A 47 19.41 7.47 -5.59
C GLU A 47 20.28 8.67 -5.97
N ASP A 48 19.79 9.55 -6.85
CA ASP A 48 20.48 10.78 -7.23
C ASP A 48 20.69 11.68 -6.01
N TRP A 49 19.66 11.94 -5.23
CA TRP A 49 19.77 12.74 -4.01
C TRP A 49 20.75 12.17 -2.99
N LEU A 50 20.77 10.84 -2.80
CA LEU A 50 21.74 10.22 -1.90
C LEU A 50 23.18 10.37 -2.38
N GLN A 51 23.40 10.49 -3.68
CA GLN A 51 24.73 10.63 -4.25
C GLN A 51 25.18 12.09 -4.35
N THR A 52 24.25 13.03 -4.55
CA THR A 52 24.57 14.42 -4.84
C THR A 52 24.31 15.37 -3.68
N GLU A 53 23.13 15.25 -3.05
CA GLU A 53 22.68 16.18 -2.00
C GLU A 53 23.00 15.70 -0.59
N TRP A 54 22.93 14.38 -0.37
CA TRP A 54 23.07 13.80 0.98
C TRP A 54 24.03 12.61 1.02
N PRO A 55 25.24 12.72 0.47
CA PRO A 55 26.19 11.60 0.38
C PRO A 55 26.68 11.09 1.75
N GLU A 56 26.51 11.88 2.83
CA GLU A 56 26.86 11.51 4.18
C GLU A 56 25.82 10.60 4.85
N LEU A 57 24.61 10.48 4.30
CA LEU A 57 23.57 9.65 4.87
C LEU A 57 23.87 8.16 4.64
N LYS A 58 23.82 7.40 5.71
CA LYS A 58 23.96 5.93 5.66
C LYS A 58 22.62 5.27 5.41
N VAL A 59 22.08 5.49 4.20
CA VAL A 59 20.80 4.97 3.75
C VAL A 59 21.02 4.03 2.57
N PHE A 60 20.32 2.90 2.58
CA PHE A 60 20.34 1.92 1.49
C PHE A 60 18.95 1.83 0.89
N LEU A 61 18.87 1.93 -0.43
CA LEU A 61 17.63 1.82 -1.19
C LEU A 61 17.63 0.50 -1.96
N THR A 62 16.48 -0.16 -2.02
CA THR A 62 16.32 -1.38 -2.79
C THR A 62 14.88 -1.48 -3.29
N SER A 63 14.70 -1.64 -4.59
CA SER A 63 13.38 -1.94 -5.15
C SER A 63 12.97 -3.37 -4.79
N VAL A 64 11.76 -3.50 -4.26
CA VAL A 64 11.14 -4.79 -3.91
C VAL A 64 9.84 -5.02 -4.68
N THR A 65 9.58 -4.23 -5.73
CA THR A 65 8.33 -4.25 -6.50
C THR A 65 8.00 -5.66 -7.00
N GLU A 66 8.97 -6.37 -7.56
CA GLU A 66 8.76 -7.71 -8.11
C GLU A 66 8.76 -8.84 -7.06
N GLN A 67 9.14 -8.50 -5.81
CA GLN A 67 9.23 -9.51 -4.75
C GLN A 67 7.89 -9.82 -4.10
N TYR A 68 6.91 -8.92 -4.24
CA TYR A 68 5.61 -9.04 -3.60
C TYR A 68 4.46 -8.96 -4.61
N ALA A 69 3.44 -9.79 -4.38
CA ALA A 69 2.12 -9.59 -4.92
C ALA A 69 1.29 -8.85 -3.86
N THR A 70 0.60 -7.78 -4.26
CA THR A 70 -0.28 -7.01 -3.37
C THR A 70 -1.73 -7.31 -3.71
N ILE A 71 -2.49 -7.77 -2.73
CA ILE A 71 -3.94 -8.01 -2.83
C ILE A 71 -4.65 -7.05 -1.88
N SER A 72 -5.55 -6.25 -2.44
CA SER A 72 -6.37 -5.29 -1.69
C SER A 72 -7.77 -5.88 -1.46
N ILE A 73 -8.17 -6.02 -0.19
CA ILE A 73 -9.48 -6.52 0.23
C ILE A 73 -10.25 -5.34 0.81
N ASN A 74 -11.31 -4.92 0.11
CA ASN A 74 -12.04 -3.70 0.42
C ASN A 74 -13.51 -3.98 0.77
N GLY A 75 -14.07 -3.12 1.59
CA GLY A 75 -15.49 -3.11 1.92
C GLY A 75 -15.77 -3.54 3.37
N PRO A 76 -17.03 -3.39 3.81
CA PRO A 76 -17.41 -3.57 5.22
C PRO A 76 -17.20 -5.00 5.74
N GLN A 77 -17.19 -6.00 4.85
CA GLN A 77 -16.96 -7.41 5.20
C GLN A 77 -15.47 -7.82 5.14
N SER A 78 -14.58 -6.92 4.75
CA SER A 78 -13.13 -7.23 4.62
C SER A 78 -12.53 -7.73 5.93
N ASN A 79 -12.95 -7.19 7.08
CA ASN A 79 -12.53 -7.65 8.40
C ASN A 79 -12.93 -9.12 8.66
N ASN A 80 -14.13 -9.52 8.25
CA ASN A 80 -14.59 -10.89 8.43
C ASN A 80 -13.80 -11.89 7.57
N LEU A 81 -13.47 -11.49 6.34
CA LEU A 81 -12.59 -12.28 5.48
C LEU A 81 -11.17 -12.38 6.06
N MET A 82 -10.61 -11.27 6.55
CA MET A 82 -9.29 -11.28 7.18
C MET A 82 -9.22 -12.20 8.39
N LYS A 83 -10.25 -12.25 9.24
CA LYS A 83 -10.33 -13.18 10.37
C LYS A 83 -10.34 -14.65 9.94
N LYS A 84 -10.86 -14.97 8.75
CA LYS A 84 -10.82 -16.32 8.19
C LYS A 84 -9.48 -16.68 7.58
N LEU A 85 -8.79 -15.70 7.01
CA LEU A 85 -7.44 -15.88 6.46
C LEU A 85 -6.40 -16.04 7.57
N CYS A 86 -6.64 -15.40 8.74
CA CYS A 86 -5.68 -15.26 9.83
C CYS A 86 -6.42 -15.43 11.18
N GLU A 87 -6.81 -16.67 11.52
CA GLU A 87 -7.69 -16.98 12.65
C GLU A 87 -7.14 -16.51 14.02
N ASN A 88 -5.83 -16.40 14.14
CA ASN A 88 -5.18 -16.04 15.41
C ASN A 88 -4.91 -14.53 15.56
N GLU A 89 -5.37 -13.70 14.60
CA GLU A 89 -5.09 -12.27 14.59
C GLU A 89 -6.31 -11.45 14.99
N ASP A 90 -6.05 -10.41 15.77
CA ASP A 90 -7.08 -9.43 16.14
C ASP A 90 -7.08 -8.25 15.19
N PHE A 91 -8.14 -8.15 14.40
CA PHE A 91 -8.41 -7.07 13.43
C PHE A 91 -9.31 -5.96 14.00
N SER A 92 -9.48 -5.89 15.33
CA SER A 92 -10.21 -4.79 15.97
C SER A 92 -9.54 -3.44 15.70
N GLN A 93 -10.30 -2.34 15.83
CA GLN A 93 -9.78 -0.99 15.65
C GLN A 93 -8.65 -0.66 16.63
N ASP A 94 -8.71 -1.20 17.84
CA ASP A 94 -7.74 -0.93 18.90
C ASP A 94 -6.40 -1.64 18.62
N ASN A 95 -6.46 -2.87 18.13
CA ASN A 95 -5.27 -3.69 17.91
C ASN A 95 -4.70 -3.56 16.49
N PHE A 96 -5.52 -3.18 15.51
CA PHE A 96 -5.09 -2.92 14.14
C PHE A 96 -5.75 -1.65 13.60
N PRO A 97 -5.35 -0.46 14.08
CA PRO A 97 -5.96 0.81 13.68
C PRO A 97 -5.66 1.17 12.21
N HIS A 98 -6.49 2.06 11.65
CA HIS A 98 -6.22 2.64 10.32
C HIS A 98 -4.84 3.30 10.27
N MET A 99 -4.18 3.24 9.12
CA MET A 99 -2.81 3.68 8.88
C MET A 99 -1.79 2.95 9.76
N SER A 100 -1.98 1.66 9.93
CA SER A 100 -1.05 0.77 10.61
C SER A 100 -0.70 -0.46 9.78
N PHE A 101 0.32 -1.15 10.25
CA PHE A 101 0.94 -2.31 9.61
C PHE A 101 1.19 -3.40 10.64
N LYS A 102 1.01 -4.65 10.21
CA LYS A 102 1.43 -5.85 10.93
C LYS A 102 2.12 -6.85 10.00
N ASN A 103 3.08 -7.58 10.53
CA ASN A 103 3.50 -8.85 9.91
C ASN A 103 2.55 -9.93 10.41
N ILE A 104 1.92 -10.63 9.50
CA ILE A 104 0.91 -11.65 9.78
C ILE A 104 1.27 -12.91 8.98
N GLU A 105 1.17 -14.05 9.61
CA GLU A 105 1.30 -15.33 8.94
C GLU A 105 -0.03 -15.76 8.34
N ILE A 106 -0.05 -16.02 7.02
CA ILE A 106 -1.20 -16.53 6.30
C ILE A 106 -0.82 -17.90 5.73
N TYR A 107 -1.40 -18.96 6.26
CA TYR A 107 -1.10 -20.36 5.89
C TYR A 107 0.42 -20.69 5.89
N GLY A 108 1.13 -20.27 6.92
CA GLY A 108 2.57 -20.50 7.06
C GLY A 108 3.45 -19.54 6.26
N ILE A 109 2.87 -18.56 5.56
CA ILE A 109 3.60 -17.58 4.76
C ILE A 109 3.58 -16.23 5.45
N ASN A 110 4.76 -15.67 5.73
CA ASN A 110 4.87 -14.32 6.29
C ASN A 110 4.41 -13.26 5.27
N CYS A 111 3.41 -12.50 5.63
CA CYS A 111 2.82 -11.42 4.86
C CYS A 111 2.96 -10.09 5.59
N ARG A 112 3.07 -9.01 4.83
CA ARG A 112 2.90 -7.65 5.34
C ARG A 112 1.47 -7.23 5.09
N VAL A 113 0.74 -6.91 6.14
CA VAL A 113 -0.65 -6.45 6.03
C VAL A 113 -0.72 -5.01 6.50
N MET A 114 -1.18 -4.14 5.62
CA MET A 114 -1.37 -2.71 5.90
C MET A 114 -2.87 -2.43 5.95
N ARG A 115 -3.33 -1.74 6.99
CA ARG A 115 -4.70 -1.23 7.08
C ARG A 115 -4.76 0.18 6.53
N ILE A 116 -4.69 0.26 5.21
CA ILE A 116 -4.74 1.48 4.41
C ILE A 116 -5.82 1.32 3.34
N SER A 117 -6.33 2.41 2.80
CA SER A 117 -7.41 2.37 1.81
C SER A 117 -7.23 3.44 0.75
N PHE A 118 -7.30 3.04 -0.50
CA PHE A 118 -7.42 3.97 -1.63
C PHE A 118 -8.88 4.17 -2.06
N THR A 119 -9.73 3.15 -1.86
CA THR A 119 -11.16 3.25 -2.17
C THR A 119 -11.97 4.01 -1.12
N GLY A 120 -11.38 4.33 0.03
CA GLY A 120 -12.07 4.97 1.15
C GLY A 120 -12.87 4.00 2.04
N GLU A 121 -13.00 2.75 1.63
CA GLU A 121 -13.65 1.68 2.40
C GLU A 121 -12.70 1.09 3.46
N LEU A 122 -13.24 0.27 4.37
CA LEU A 122 -12.40 -0.58 5.20
C LEU A 122 -11.59 -1.50 4.31
N CYS A 123 -10.27 -1.38 4.40
CA CYS A 123 -9.37 -2.06 3.47
C CYS A 123 -8.15 -2.63 4.18
N TYR A 124 -7.70 -3.78 3.67
CA TYR A 124 -6.44 -4.40 4.01
C TYR A 124 -5.66 -4.68 2.73
N GLU A 125 -4.45 -4.17 2.65
CA GLU A 125 -3.49 -4.50 1.59
C GLU A 125 -2.53 -5.56 2.10
N ILE A 126 -2.58 -6.73 1.48
CA ILE A 126 -1.75 -7.89 1.82
C ILE A 126 -0.61 -7.98 0.82
N ASN A 127 0.60 -7.74 1.29
CA ASN A 127 1.83 -7.97 0.53
C ASN A 127 2.37 -9.36 0.88
N ILE A 128 2.23 -10.29 -0.05
CA ILE A 128 2.70 -11.67 0.07
C ILE A 128 3.85 -11.89 -0.92
N PRO A 129 4.86 -12.75 -0.65
CA PRO A 129 5.87 -13.06 -1.65
C PRO A 129 5.23 -13.46 -2.98
N SER A 130 5.74 -12.91 -4.09
CA SER A 130 5.03 -12.90 -5.40
C SER A 130 4.61 -14.29 -5.88
N SER A 131 5.39 -15.34 -5.58
CA SER A 131 5.08 -16.72 -5.94
C SER A 131 3.78 -17.26 -5.32
N TYR A 132 3.30 -16.66 -4.23
CA TYR A 132 2.07 -17.07 -3.53
C TYR A 132 0.86 -16.21 -3.88
N GLY A 133 1.01 -15.15 -4.68
CA GLY A 133 -0.07 -14.21 -4.99
C GLY A 133 -1.31 -14.88 -5.57
N LYS A 134 -1.13 -15.79 -6.54
CA LYS A 134 -2.24 -16.55 -7.15
C LYS A 134 -2.96 -17.45 -6.12
N ALA A 135 -2.21 -18.10 -5.24
CA ALA A 135 -2.79 -18.97 -4.21
C ALA A 135 -3.63 -18.15 -3.20
N LEU A 136 -3.10 -17.01 -2.75
CA LEU A 136 -3.83 -16.11 -1.85
C LEU A 136 -5.09 -15.55 -2.52
N TRP A 137 -5.01 -15.10 -3.77
CA TRP A 137 -6.16 -14.65 -4.55
C TRP A 137 -7.26 -15.69 -4.58
N SER A 138 -6.93 -16.94 -4.96
CA SER A 138 -7.89 -18.03 -5.02
C SER A 138 -8.52 -18.32 -3.66
N LYS A 139 -7.71 -18.25 -2.59
CA LYS A 139 -8.19 -18.49 -1.21
C LYS A 139 -9.12 -17.37 -0.73
N CYS A 140 -8.85 -16.12 -1.09
CA CYS A 140 -9.76 -15.01 -0.80
C CYS A 140 -11.14 -15.25 -1.44
N PHE A 141 -11.20 -15.71 -2.68
CA PHE A 141 -12.47 -16.04 -3.34
C PHE A 141 -13.18 -17.23 -2.71
N GLU A 142 -12.44 -18.29 -2.35
CA GLU A 142 -13.01 -19.44 -1.67
C GLU A 142 -13.70 -19.05 -0.36
N LEU A 143 -12.98 -18.36 0.51
CA LEU A 143 -13.47 -17.95 1.84
C LEU A 143 -14.46 -16.79 1.79
N GLY A 144 -14.36 -15.95 0.77
CA GLY A 144 -15.21 -14.78 0.60
C GLY A 144 -16.58 -15.05 -0.04
N LYS A 145 -16.84 -16.28 -0.48
CA LYS A 145 -18.14 -16.63 -1.13
C LYS A 145 -19.35 -16.27 -0.29
N GLU A 146 -19.31 -16.51 0.99
CA GLU A 146 -20.41 -16.19 1.91
C GLU A 146 -20.62 -14.69 2.11
N TYR A 147 -19.61 -13.87 1.79
CA TYR A 147 -19.68 -12.40 1.83
C TYR A 147 -19.97 -11.79 0.47
N ASN A 148 -20.29 -12.62 -0.54
CA ASN A 148 -20.49 -12.18 -1.93
C ASN A 148 -19.29 -11.42 -2.48
N ILE A 149 -18.07 -11.91 -2.19
CA ILE A 149 -16.84 -11.29 -2.69
C ILE A 149 -16.88 -11.18 -4.22
N THR A 150 -16.53 -10.00 -4.71
CA THR A 150 -16.53 -9.71 -6.15
C THR A 150 -15.20 -9.06 -6.52
N PRO A 151 -14.55 -9.50 -7.62
CA PRO A 151 -13.40 -8.76 -8.13
C PRO A 151 -13.86 -7.41 -8.66
N TYR A 152 -13.10 -6.36 -8.38
CA TYR A 152 -13.35 -5.05 -8.95
C TYR A 152 -12.13 -4.60 -9.75
N GLY A 153 -12.36 -3.89 -10.86
CA GLY A 153 -11.32 -3.36 -11.72
C GLY A 153 -10.96 -1.91 -11.40
N THR A 154 -10.05 -1.36 -12.21
CA THR A 154 -9.55 -0.01 -12.08
C THR A 154 -10.64 1.05 -12.18
N GLU A 155 -11.64 0.87 -13.05
CA GLU A 155 -12.77 1.81 -13.19
C GLU A 155 -13.56 1.96 -11.89
N ALA A 156 -13.90 0.83 -11.24
CA ALA A 156 -14.60 0.87 -9.96
C ALA A 156 -13.74 1.52 -8.87
N MET A 157 -12.43 1.23 -8.87
CA MET A 157 -11.46 1.86 -7.96
C MET A 157 -11.42 3.37 -8.17
N HIS A 158 -11.42 3.85 -9.42
CA HIS A 158 -11.41 5.28 -9.76
C HIS A 158 -12.67 6.01 -9.28
N VAL A 159 -13.83 5.37 -9.39
CA VAL A 159 -15.08 5.93 -8.85
C VAL A 159 -15.02 6.03 -7.34
N LEU A 160 -14.67 4.92 -6.65
CA LEU A 160 -14.65 4.86 -5.18
C LEU A 160 -13.65 5.85 -4.57
N ARG A 161 -12.44 5.95 -5.13
CA ARG A 161 -11.45 6.92 -4.64
C ARG A 161 -11.91 8.37 -4.85
N ALA A 162 -12.60 8.65 -5.99
CA ALA A 162 -13.14 9.98 -6.29
C ALA A 162 -14.27 10.36 -5.32
N GLU A 163 -15.18 9.44 -4.99
CA GLU A 163 -16.21 9.63 -3.96
C GLU A 163 -15.59 9.98 -2.60
N LYS A 164 -14.42 9.43 -2.30
CA LYS A 164 -13.67 9.73 -1.06
C LYS A 164 -12.90 11.04 -1.13
N GLY A 165 -12.66 11.56 -2.32
CA GLY A 165 -11.84 12.75 -2.56
C GLY A 165 -10.33 12.46 -2.60
N PHE A 166 -9.93 11.21 -2.86
CA PHE A 166 -8.51 10.84 -3.01
C PHE A 166 -8.04 11.11 -4.44
N ILE A 167 -6.85 11.69 -4.57
CA ILE A 167 -6.25 12.02 -5.86
C ILE A 167 -5.61 10.81 -6.53
N ILE A 168 -5.47 10.90 -7.85
CA ILE A 168 -4.56 10.07 -8.65
C ILE A 168 -3.55 11.00 -9.31
N VAL A 169 -2.28 10.80 -9.00
CA VAL A 169 -1.20 11.55 -9.64
C VAL A 169 -1.23 11.31 -11.16
N GLY A 170 -1.19 12.39 -11.93
CA GLY A 170 -1.34 12.36 -13.38
C GLY A 170 -2.78 12.46 -13.91
N GLN A 171 -3.79 12.44 -13.04
CA GLN A 171 -5.19 12.75 -13.38
C GLN A 171 -5.62 14.10 -12.81
N GLU A 172 -5.57 14.26 -11.49
CA GLU A 172 -5.83 15.55 -10.84
C GLU A 172 -4.58 16.42 -10.70
N THR A 173 -3.39 15.87 -11.01
CA THR A 173 -2.11 16.59 -10.98
C THR A 173 -1.49 16.55 -12.37
N ASP A 174 -1.31 17.72 -12.99
CA ASP A 174 -0.81 17.87 -14.36
C ASP A 174 0.57 18.56 -14.44
N GLY A 175 1.30 18.60 -13.33
CA GLY A 175 2.58 19.32 -13.22
C GLY A 175 2.44 20.81 -12.94
N SER A 176 1.21 21.31 -12.77
CA SER A 176 0.93 22.69 -12.32
C SER A 176 0.26 22.72 -10.94
N VAL A 177 0.09 21.54 -10.29
CA VAL A 177 -0.60 21.40 -9.02
C VAL A 177 0.41 21.33 -7.87
N THR A 178 0.23 22.23 -6.91
CA THR A 178 0.93 22.21 -5.62
C THR A 178 0.01 21.64 -4.53
N PRO A 179 0.55 21.23 -3.38
CA PRO A 179 -0.26 20.70 -2.27
C PRO A 179 -1.02 21.80 -1.49
N ILE A 180 -0.91 23.05 -1.89
CA ILE A 180 -1.53 24.22 -1.22
C ILE A 180 -2.64 24.78 -2.07
#